data_89e9307b1fdbd09ed9a91d5fea78a826
#
_entry.id   89e9307b1fdbd09ed9a91d5fea78a826
#
_cell.length_a   1.000
_cell.length_b   1.000
_cell.length_c   1.000
_cell.angle_alpha   90.00
_cell.angle_beta   90.00
_cell.angle_gamma   90.00
#
_symmetry.space_group_name_H-M   'P 1'
#
loop_
_entity.id
_entity.type
_entity.pdbx_description
1 polymer ?
#
loop_
_entity_poly.entity_id
_entity_poly.type
_entity_poly.pdbx_seq_one_letter_code
_entity_poly.pdbx_strand_id
1 'polypeptide(L)'
;MTAPAEVEVRGVLDRLTDAWNSGDAAAYGRLFTEDADYVTFFGANFPGREAIESSHRALFEGPLRGSKLTGSLGGAAKVRFVRPDVAVAVVGGGSSLTGAEVADEGRESTVSFVLAREGGEWLITAFQNTRVSDPRG
;
A
#
# COMPACT_ATOMS: atom_id res chain seq x y z
N MET A 1 15.56 19.50 -6.55
CA MET A 1 14.31 19.78 -5.83
C MET A 1 13.21 18.83 -6.30
N THR A 2 12.57 18.14 -5.37
CA THR A 2 11.48 17.22 -5.70
C THR A 2 10.21 18.00 -6.03
N ALA A 3 9.53 17.62 -7.13
CA ALA A 3 8.27 18.25 -7.52
C ALA A 3 7.19 18.09 -6.42
N PRO A 4 6.33 19.11 -6.22
CA PRO A 4 5.27 19.02 -5.18
C PRO A 4 4.36 17.81 -5.34
N ALA A 5 3.98 17.44 -6.55
CA ALA A 5 3.14 16.28 -6.79
C ALA A 5 3.84 14.98 -6.37
N GLU A 6 5.14 14.86 -6.62
CA GLU A 6 5.88 13.68 -6.19
C GLU A 6 5.94 13.59 -4.66
N VAL A 7 6.13 14.72 -3.97
CA VAL A 7 6.11 14.77 -2.51
C VAL A 7 4.75 14.31 -1.98
N GLU A 8 3.66 14.77 -2.60
CA GLU A 8 2.30 14.38 -2.21
C GLU A 8 2.05 12.89 -2.42
N VAL A 9 2.48 12.33 -3.55
CA VAL A 9 2.33 10.90 -3.84
C VAL A 9 3.12 10.06 -2.83
N ARG A 10 4.37 10.42 -2.56
CA ARG A 10 5.18 9.73 -1.55
C ARG A 10 4.57 9.83 -0.17
N GLY A 11 3.94 10.96 0.14
CA GLY A 11 3.21 11.15 1.40
C GLY A 11 2.03 10.21 1.56
N VAL A 12 1.32 9.90 0.47
CA VAL A 12 0.22 8.90 0.51
C VAL A 12 0.77 7.53 0.89
N LEU A 13 1.89 7.13 0.30
CA LEU A 13 2.52 5.83 0.60
C LEU A 13 2.99 5.77 2.05
N ASP A 14 3.51 6.87 2.58
CA ASP A 14 3.93 6.93 3.99
C ASP A 14 2.72 6.85 4.93
N ARG A 15 1.62 7.51 4.58
CA ARG A 15 0.38 7.41 5.39
C ARG A 15 -0.21 6.01 5.35
N LEU A 16 -0.04 5.28 4.24
CA LEU A 16 -0.47 3.89 4.16
C LEU A 16 0.29 3.03 5.18
N THR A 17 1.61 3.21 5.25
CA THR A 17 2.45 2.53 6.24
C THR A 17 2.01 2.88 7.66
N ASP A 18 1.78 4.16 7.93
CA ASP A 18 1.37 4.62 9.26
C ASP A 18 0.02 4.04 9.69
N ALA A 19 -0.95 4.02 8.76
CA ALA A 19 -2.28 3.46 9.03
C ALA A 19 -2.21 1.97 9.33
N TRP A 20 -1.44 1.21 8.55
CA TRP A 20 -1.21 -0.20 8.79
C TRP A 20 -0.57 -0.42 10.16
N ASN A 21 0.52 0.28 10.43
CA ASN A 21 1.32 0.08 11.63
C ASN A 21 0.57 0.48 12.91
N SER A 22 -0.43 1.35 12.80
CA SER A 22 -1.32 1.68 13.92
C SER A 22 -2.60 0.84 13.95
N GLY A 23 -2.80 -0.04 12.98
CA GLY A 23 -4.00 -0.86 12.90
C GLY A 23 -5.27 -0.06 12.65
N ASP A 24 -5.15 1.08 11.98
CA ASP A 24 -6.27 1.99 11.72
C ASP A 24 -6.87 1.74 10.35
N ALA A 25 -7.86 0.85 10.30
CA ALA A 25 -8.51 0.44 9.06
C ALA A 25 -9.22 1.62 8.37
N ALA A 26 -9.82 2.52 9.13
CA ALA A 26 -10.50 3.68 8.56
C ALA A 26 -9.50 4.63 7.87
N ALA A 27 -8.36 4.91 8.52
CA ALA A 27 -7.30 5.71 7.92
C ALA A 27 -6.73 5.03 6.68
N TYR A 28 -6.57 3.71 6.74
CA TYR A 28 -6.08 2.92 5.60
C TYR A 28 -7.02 3.07 4.40
N GLY A 29 -8.31 2.84 4.59
CA GLY A 29 -9.31 2.91 3.52
C GLY A 29 -9.42 4.30 2.90
N ARG A 30 -9.27 5.36 3.70
CA ARG A 30 -9.37 6.74 3.20
C ARG A 30 -8.31 7.12 2.17
N LEU A 31 -7.23 6.34 2.06
CA LEU A 31 -6.18 6.60 1.09
C LEU A 31 -6.53 6.11 -0.32
N PHE A 32 -7.64 5.40 -0.46
CA PHE A 32 -8.07 4.78 -1.72
C PHE A 32 -9.27 5.50 -2.32
N THR A 33 -9.39 5.44 -3.66
CA THR A 33 -10.59 5.92 -4.33
C THR A 33 -11.78 5.01 -4.00
N GLU A 34 -13.00 5.51 -4.19
CA GLU A 34 -14.21 4.74 -3.89
C GLU A 34 -14.30 3.44 -4.69
N ASP A 35 -13.77 3.45 -5.90
CA ASP A 35 -13.79 2.32 -6.84
C ASP A 35 -12.46 1.60 -6.98
N ALA A 36 -11.54 1.79 -6.03
CA ALA A 36 -10.20 1.20 -6.11
C ALA A 36 -10.24 -0.32 -6.14
N ASP A 37 -9.26 -0.91 -6.82
CA ASP A 37 -9.00 -2.35 -6.76
C ASP A 37 -7.77 -2.61 -5.89
N TYR A 38 -7.88 -3.61 -5.04
CA TYR A 38 -6.82 -3.98 -4.11
C TYR A 38 -6.55 -5.48 -4.25
N VAL A 39 -5.51 -5.82 -5.00
CA VAL A 39 -5.18 -7.22 -5.28
C VAL A 39 -4.13 -7.70 -4.29
N THR A 40 -4.47 -8.74 -3.56
CA THR A 40 -3.60 -9.34 -2.55
C THR A 40 -2.55 -10.25 -3.18
N PHE A 41 -1.55 -10.64 -2.39
CA PHE A 41 -0.46 -11.49 -2.86
C PHE A 41 -0.91 -12.88 -3.34
N PHE A 42 -2.10 -13.32 -2.93
CA PHE A 42 -2.66 -14.62 -3.34
C PHE A 42 -3.77 -14.48 -4.40
N GLY A 43 -3.94 -13.28 -4.96
CA GLY A 43 -4.81 -13.05 -6.10
C GLY A 43 -6.26 -12.68 -5.78
N ALA A 44 -6.61 -12.54 -4.51
CA ALA A 44 -7.94 -12.03 -4.15
C ALA A 44 -7.99 -10.52 -4.34
N ASN A 45 -9.11 -10.00 -4.85
CA ASN A 45 -9.33 -8.57 -5.00
C ASN A 45 -10.36 -8.09 -3.98
N PHE A 46 -10.05 -6.99 -3.30
CA PHE A 46 -11.02 -6.27 -2.47
C PHE A 46 -11.47 -5.04 -3.27
N PRO A 47 -12.65 -5.07 -3.90
CA PRO A 47 -13.09 -3.99 -4.78
C PRO A 47 -13.76 -2.87 -3.99
N GLY A 48 -13.19 -1.67 -4.10
CA GLY A 48 -13.74 -0.46 -3.52
C GLY A 48 -13.24 -0.17 -2.11
N ARG A 49 -13.30 1.11 -1.76
CA ARG A 49 -12.84 1.62 -0.46
C ARG A 49 -13.47 0.88 0.71
N GLU A 50 -14.78 0.63 0.66
CA GLU A 50 -15.48 -0.04 1.76
C GLU A 50 -14.97 -1.45 1.99
N ALA A 51 -14.76 -2.23 0.91
CA ALA A 51 -14.23 -3.58 1.01
C ALA A 51 -12.79 -3.57 1.53
N ILE A 52 -12.00 -2.59 1.10
CA ILE A 52 -10.61 -2.43 1.57
C ILE A 52 -10.61 -2.13 3.07
N GLU A 53 -11.43 -1.19 3.52
CA GLU A 53 -11.49 -0.84 4.94
C GLU A 53 -11.99 -2.02 5.79
N SER A 54 -13.11 -2.65 5.40
CA SER A 54 -13.70 -3.72 6.21
C SER A 54 -12.81 -4.95 6.28
N SER A 55 -12.15 -5.32 5.17
CA SER A 55 -11.23 -6.45 5.17
C SER A 55 -10.02 -6.19 6.06
N HIS A 56 -9.47 -4.98 6.02
CA HIS A 56 -8.31 -4.64 6.85
C HIS A 56 -8.70 -4.48 8.31
N ARG A 57 -9.92 -4.04 8.62
CA ARG A 57 -10.40 -4.02 10.01
C ARG A 57 -10.39 -5.43 10.59
N ALA A 58 -10.90 -6.40 9.85
CA ALA A 58 -10.89 -7.79 10.30
C ALA A 58 -9.46 -8.33 10.44
N LEU A 59 -8.59 -8.00 9.49
CA LEU A 59 -7.19 -8.45 9.54
C LEU A 59 -6.43 -7.84 10.72
N PHE A 60 -6.60 -6.55 10.97
CA PHE A 60 -5.92 -5.86 12.08
C PHE A 60 -6.42 -6.29 13.44
N GLU A 61 -7.66 -6.74 13.54
CA GLU A 61 -8.23 -7.29 14.77
C GLU A 61 -7.90 -8.77 14.97
N GLY A 62 -7.43 -9.45 13.93
CA GLY A 62 -7.16 -10.87 13.90
C GLY A 62 -5.74 -11.23 13.45
N PRO A 63 -5.59 -11.87 12.27
CA PRO A 63 -4.28 -12.43 11.85
C PRO A 63 -3.14 -11.43 11.74
N LEU A 64 -3.43 -10.16 11.46
CA LEU A 64 -2.40 -9.14 11.29
C LEU A 64 -2.32 -8.17 12.47
N ARG A 65 -2.91 -8.52 13.59
CA ARG A 65 -2.84 -7.70 14.81
C ARG A 65 -1.40 -7.50 15.22
N GLY A 66 -0.99 -6.25 15.39
CA GLY A 66 0.38 -5.92 15.81
C GLY A 66 1.43 -6.06 14.70
N SER A 67 1.04 -6.48 13.50
CA SER A 67 1.96 -6.55 12.38
C SER A 67 2.38 -5.16 11.92
N LYS A 68 3.54 -5.08 11.27
CA LYS A 68 4.05 -3.83 10.72
C LYS A 68 4.56 -4.03 9.30
N LEU A 69 4.34 -3.04 8.46
CA LEU A 69 5.02 -2.93 7.18
C LEU A 69 6.45 -2.51 7.45
N THR A 70 7.40 -3.10 6.72
CA THR A 70 8.83 -2.83 6.91
C THR A 70 9.35 -1.92 5.81
N GLY A 71 10.42 -1.19 6.11
CA GLY A 71 11.03 -0.24 5.18
C GLY A 71 10.23 1.06 5.05
N SER A 72 10.57 1.84 4.05
CA SER A 72 9.94 3.14 3.77
C SER A 72 9.34 3.11 2.37
N LEU A 73 8.02 2.89 2.27
CA LEU A 73 7.35 2.85 0.97
C LEU A 73 7.50 4.17 0.23
N GLY A 74 7.19 5.28 0.89
CA GLY A 74 7.26 6.60 0.27
C GLY A 74 8.67 7.02 -0.11
N GLY A 75 9.67 6.64 0.70
CA GLY A 75 11.06 6.98 0.45
C GLY A 75 11.72 6.13 -0.61
N ALA A 76 11.38 4.85 -0.69
CA ALA A 76 12.02 3.88 -1.56
C ALA A 76 11.33 3.67 -2.91
N ALA A 77 10.08 4.11 -3.06
CA ALA A 77 9.31 3.86 -4.27
C ALA A 77 9.90 4.55 -5.50
N LYS A 78 9.84 3.83 -6.63
CA LYS A 78 10.07 4.43 -7.93
C LYS A 78 8.74 5.03 -8.38
N VAL A 79 8.68 6.36 -8.44
CA VAL A 79 7.47 7.10 -8.80
C VAL A 79 7.63 7.71 -10.19
N ARG A 80 6.63 7.52 -11.05
CA ARG A 80 6.59 8.19 -12.36
C ARG A 80 5.18 8.70 -12.65
N PHE A 81 5.10 9.80 -13.36
CA PHE A 81 3.83 10.40 -13.74
C PHE A 81 3.54 10.09 -15.20
N VAL A 82 2.48 9.32 -15.45
CA VAL A 82 2.04 9.01 -16.83
C VAL A 82 1.16 10.13 -17.38
N ARG A 83 0.56 10.91 -16.49
CA ARG A 83 -0.18 12.14 -16.75
C ARG A 83 0.04 13.06 -15.54
N PRO A 84 -0.23 14.37 -15.65
CA PRO A 84 -0.06 15.26 -14.50
C PRO A 84 -0.88 14.85 -13.27
N ASP A 85 -1.99 14.15 -13.48
CA ASP A 85 -2.90 13.70 -12.42
C ASP A 85 -2.92 12.19 -12.22
N VAL A 86 -1.96 11.44 -12.83
CA VAL A 86 -1.86 9.99 -12.66
C VAL A 86 -0.40 9.58 -12.45
N ALA A 87 -0.16 8.90 -11.36
CA ALA A 87 1.17 8.39 -11.00
C ALA A 87 1.16 6.87 -10.85
N VAL A 88 2.29 6.27 -11.17
CA VAL A 88 2.55 4.85 -10.90
C VAL A 88 3.74 4.77 -9.95
N ALA A 89 3.59 3.98 -8.89
CA ALA A 89 4.67 3.76 -7.93
C ALA A 89 4.91 2.26 -7.79
N VAL A 90 6.19 1.87 -7.79
CA VAL A 90 6.59 0.48 -7.60
C VAL A 90 7.65 0.45 -6.53
N VAL A 91 7.51 -0.45 -5.55
CA VAL A 91 8.42 -0.52 -4.43
C VAL A 91 8.53 -1.95 -3.91
N GLY A 92 9.73 -2.33 -3.49
CA GLY A 92 9.94 -3.52 -2.69
C GLY A 92 9.46 -3.26 -1.27
N GLY A 93 8.81 -4.23 -0.67
CA GLY A 93 8.32 -4.11 0.68
C GLY A 93 8.30 -5.44 1.38
N GLY A 94 7.73 -5.45 2.55
CA GLY A 94 7.56 -6.65 3.34
C GLY A 94 6.80 -6.34 4.61
N SER A 95 6.61 -7.37 5.43
CA SER A 95 5.92 -7.18 6.69
C SER A 95 6.46 -8.12 7.74
N SER A 96 6.29 -7.74 8.99
CA SER A 96 6.59 -8.58 10.14
C SER A 96 5.34 -8.77 10.96
N LEU A 97 4.98 -10.02 11.24
CA LEU A 97 3.81 -10.34 12.08
C LEU A 97 4.05 -9.99 13.54
N THR A 98 5.31 -9.86 13.96
CA THR A 98 5.68 -9.53 15.33
C THR A 98 6.03 -8.07 15.55
N GLY A 99 5.93 -7.24 14.50
CA GLY A 99 6.25 -5.82 14.58
C GLY A 99 7.74 -5.51 14.49
N ALA A 100 8.55 -6.42 13.94
CA ALA A 100 9.98 -6.21 13.78
C ALA A 100 10.27 -5.21 12.66
N GLU A 101 11.48 -4.67 12.63
CA GLU A 101 11.92 -3.71 11.62
C GLU A 101 12.28 -4.36 10.28
N VAL A 102 12.50 -5.67 10.27
CA VAL A 102 12.85 -6.45 9.08
C VAL A 102 11.70 -7.41 8.78
N ALA A 103 11.41 -7.60 7.49
CA ALA A 103 10.36 -8.51 7.05
C ALA A 103 10.63 -9.94 7.52
N ASP A 104 9.57 -10.63 7.92
CA ASP A 104 9.67 -12.05 8.23
C ASP A 104 9.98 -12.84 6.97
N GLU A 105 10.64 -13.99 7.12
CA GLU A 105 10.95 -14.86 5.99
C GLU A 105 9.68 -15.20 5.20
N GLY A 106 9.76 -15.07 3.87
CA GLY A 106 8.63 -15.35 2.98
C GLY A 106 7.58 -14.23 2.93
N ARG A 107 7.82 -13.10 3.58
CA ARG A 107 6.88 -11.98 3.55
C ARG A 107 7.41 -10.76 2.79
N GLU A 108 8.43 -10.94 1.99
CA GLU A 108 8.90 -9.89 1.09
C GLU A 108 8.01 -9.83 -0.15
N SER A 109 7.74 -8.63 -0.63
CA SER A 109 6.82 -8.39 -1.73
C SER A 109 7.32 -7.28 -2.64
N THR A 110 6.83 -7.29 -3.88
CA THR A 110 6.88 -6.12 -4.75
C THR A 110 5.46 -5.59 -4.83
N VAL A 111 5.30 -4.30 -4.58
CA VAL A 111 3.99 -3.65 -4.52
C VAL A 111 3.91 -2.59 -5.61
N SER A 112 2.82 -2.62 -6.36
CA SER A 112 2.55 -1.64 -7.42
C SER A 112 1.32 -0.83 -7.03
N PHE A 113 1.40 0.49 -7.28
CA PHE A 113 0.33 1.43 -7.00
C PHE A 113 0.03 2.25 -8.23
N VAL A 114 -1.24 2.50 -8.48
CA VAL A 114 -1.66 3.58 -9.38
C VAL A 114 -2.39 4.61 -8.53
N LEU A 115 -1.95 5.85 -8.60
CA LEU A 115 -2.56 6.94 -7.85
C LEU A 115 -3.15 7.95 -8.83
N ALA A 116 -4.30 8.49 -8.47
CA ALA A 116 -4.97 9.51 -9.27
C ALA A 116 -5.26 10.72 -8.39
N ARG A 117 -5.17 11.91 -8.98
CA ARG A 117 -5.55 13.13 -8.29
C ARG A 117 -7.01 13.40 -8.53
N GLU A 118 -7.80 13.38 -7.45
CA GLU A 118 -9.24 13.64 -7.50
C GLU A 118 -9.58 14.73 -6.49
N GLY A 119 -10.24 15.77 -6.95
CA GLY A 119 -10.63 16.88 -6.07
C GLY A 119 -9.45 17.54 -5.37
N GLY A 120 -8.28 17.58 -6.03
CA GLY A 120 -7.07 18.15 -5.46
C GLY A 120 -6.31 17.23 -4.54
N GLU A 121 -6.77 16.00 -4.36
CA GLU A 121 -6.17 15.02 -3.45
C GLU A 121 -5.68 13.80 -4.22
N TRP A 122 -4.48 13.32 -3.87
CA TRP A 122 -3.94 12.08 -4.44
C TRP A 122 -4.46 10.88 -3.68
N LEU A 123 -5.07 9.94 -4.40
CA LEU A 123 -5.62 8.70 -3.82
C LEU A 123 -5.15 7.51 -4.64
N ILE A 124 -5.05 6.36 -3.97
CA ILE A 124 -4.68 5.10 -4.63
C ILE A 124 -5.92 4.53 -5.30
N THR A 125 -5.84 4.27 -6.61
CA THR A 125 -6.95 3.69 -7.37
C THR A 125 -6.71 2.23 -7.72
N ALA A 126 -5.45 1.78 -7.72
CA ALA A 126 -5.12 0.37 -7.88
C ALA A 126 -3.92 0.03 -7.02
N PHE A 127 -3.98 -1.13 -6.42
CA PHE A 127 -2.93 -1.68 -5.57
C PHE A 127 -2.75 -3.14 -5.93
N GLN A 128 -1.51 -3.57 -6.09
CA GLN A 128 -1.21 -4.99 -6.26
C GLN A 128 0.02 -5.35 -5.45
N ASN A 129 -0.12 -6.39 -4.66
CA ASN A 129 0.94 -6.96 -3.85
C ASN A 129 1.32 -8.32 -4.44
N THR A 130 2.59 -8.48 -4.82
CA THR A 130 3.09 -9.76 -5.34
C THR A 130 4.19 -10.25 -4.41
N ARG A 131 4.00 -11.45 -3.87
CA ARG A 131 4.99 -12.07 -3.00
C ARG A 131 6.22 -12.45 -3.80
N VAL A 132 7.40 -12.11 -3.28
CA VAL A 132 8.66 -12.52 -3.90
C VAL A 132 8.82 -14.01 -3.72
N SER A 133 9.08 -14.72 -4.81
CA SER A 133 9.29 -16.17 -4.79
C SER A 133 10.28 -16.56 -5.87
N ASP A 134 10.94 -17.72 -5.67
CA ASP A 134 11.81 -18.28 -6.70
C ASP A 134 10.96 -19.11 -7.67
N PRO A 135 10.91 -18.77 -8.97
CA PRO A 135 10.11 -19.53 -9.94
C PRO A 135 10.58 -20.97 -10.13
N ARG A 136 11.77 -21.31 -9.66
CA ARG A 136 12.28 -22.66 -9.75
C ARG A 136 11.88 -23.54 -8.56
N GLY A 137 11.06 -22.98 -7.68
CA GLY A 137 10.59 -23.68 -6.51
C GLY A 137 11.29 -23.26 -5.27
#